data_65c3e2170a48c0b1f7819e0d8c0d7944
#
_entry.id   65c3e2170a48c0b1f7819e0d8c0d7944
#
_cell.length_a   1.000
_cell.length_b   1.000
_cell.length_c   1.000
_cell.angle_alpha   90.00
_cell.angle_beta   90.00
_cell.angle_gamma   90.00
#
_symmetry.space_group_name_H-M   'P 1'
#
loop_
_entity.id
_entity.type
_entity.pdbx_description
1 polymer ?
#
loop_
_entity_poly.entity_id
_entity_poly.type
_entity_poly.pdbx_seq_one_letter_code
_entity_poly.pdbx_strand_id
1 'polypeptide(L)'
;LEKDDILMNPEAIFHTGAWGKKNREAYPGIEMAYPKEVFLKSPTFPALYEKIKSLIEYKDQTVIGFSHKNDTVFLDNACKRYILPSIDYDFVDVQTIHKDYNNLINPFSTEKLVEELNLDVNKYVPHKSDDDAEVSMLVTKNFCEKLGLSLNKLIAQYPNCMGVHKAYNTVYLYKTRAESLICAINRNSTSGSNLMRGSNFNKYKHFLEDFIADSSVEKSLFGKHVAVSRNYFDNHFREMLLIVEKVRDRGGVMESHVGRADIFAGNPSKEEERAIESAVRRGKNVLTVTEDDLFKMLSIDKI
;
A
#
# COMPACT_ATOMS: atom_id res chain seq x y z
N LEU A 1 -1.13 30.60 1.83
CA LEU A 1 -0.35 29.37 2.05
C LEU A 1 1.05 29.78 2.47
N GLU A 2 1.47 29.32 3.63
CA GLU A 2 2.84 29.46 4.08
C GLU A 2 3.66 28.32 3.45
N LYS A 3 4.83 28.66 2.89
CA LYS A 3 5.74 27.72 2.25
C LYS A 3 7.09 27.85 2.94
N ASP A 4 7.64 26.76 3.44
CA ASP A 4 8.93 26.72 4.13
C ASP A 4 9.77 25.57 3.60
N ASP A 5 11.02 25.84 3.26
CA ASP A 5 12.00 24.85 2.83
C ASP A 5 13.12 24.77 3.88
N ILE A 6 13.04 23.77 4.75
CA ILE A 6 13.96 23.61 5.86
C ILE A 6 15.15 22.77 5.44
N LEU A 7 16.24 23.43 5.09
CA LEU A 7 17.49 22.76 4.74
C LEU A 7 18.25 22.29 5.98
N MET A 8 18.76 21.06 5.92
CA MET A 8 19.41 20.40 7.02
C MET A 8 20.78 19.84 6.62
N ASN A 9 21.75 19.99 7.50
CA ASN A 9 23.03 19.33 7.35
C ASN A 9 22.91 17.85 7.74
N PRO A 10 23.08 16.90 6.81
CA PRO A 10 23.01 15.47 7.11
C PRO A 10 24.28 14.89 7.76
N GLU A 11 25.29 15.72 8.04
CA GLU A 11 26.56 15.37 8.69
C GLU A 11 27.30 14.17 8.01
N ALA A 12 27.62 13.13 8.78
CA ALA A 12 28.36 11.96 8.31
C ALA A 12 27.61 11.13 7.24
N ILE A 13 26.31 11.35 7.06
CA ILE A 13 25.52 10.63 6.05
C ILE A 13 25.63 11.26 4.66
N PHE A 14 26.26 12.40 4.54
CA PHE A 14 26.57 12.99 3.24
C PHE A 14 27.59 12.12 2.46
N HIS A 15 27.38 10.80 2.47
CA HIS A 15 28.27 9.88 1.80
C HIS A 15 27.92 9.77 0.32
N THR A 16 28.98 9.81 -0.47
CA THR A 16 28.98 9.65 -1.93
C THR A 16 28.22 8.42 -2.48
N GLY A 17 27.93 7.44 -1.63
CA GLY A 17 27.17 6.24 -2.01
C GLY A 17 25.64 6.45 -2.02
N ALA A 18 25.11 7.34 -1.18
CA ALA A 18 23.68 7.69 -1.18
C ALA A 18 23.28 8.51 -2.41
N TRP A 19 24.24 9.18 -3.05
CA TRP A 19 24.07 10.14 -4.13
C TRP A 19 24.51 9.58 -5.50
N GLY A 20 24.44 8.27 -5.69
CA GLY A 20 24.49 7.67 -7.02
C GLY A 20 25.86 7.46 -7.65
N LYS A 21 26.93 7.17 -6.89
CA LYS A 21 28.21 6.78 -7.49
C LYS A 21 28.32 5.30 -7.89
N LYS A 22 27.39 4.44 -7.47
CA LYS A 22 27.34 3.06 -7.98
C LYS A 22 26.41 3.00 -9.18
N ASN A 23 26.97 2.81 -10.37
CA ASN A 23 26.29 2.67 -11.67
C ASN A 23 25.55 3.93 -12.16
N ARG A 24 26.30 5.00 -12.44
CA ARG A 24 25.76 6.22 -13.07
C ARG A 24 25.00 6.00 -14.38
N GLU A 25 25.24 4.89 -15.09
CA GLU A 25 24.56 4.56 -16.34
C GLU A 25 23.23 3.83 -16.13
N ALA A 26 23.11 3.01 -15.07
CA ALA A 26 21.89 2.24 -14.78
C ALA A 26 20.96 2.90 -13.76
N TYR A 27 21.53 3.67 -12.84
CA TYR A 27 20.80 4.44 -11.83
C TYR A 27 21.45 5.83 -11.73
N PRO A 28 21.06 6.79 -12.55
CA PRO A 28 21.44 8.19 -12.33
C PRO A 28 20.98 8.55 -10.90
N GLY A 29 21.92 8.98 -10.08
CA GLY A 29 21.60 9.35 -8.69
C GLY A 29 20.56 10.47 -8.67
N ILE A 30 19.93 10.66 -7.50
CA ILE A 30 19.03 11.80 -7.28
C ILE A 30 19.84 13.08 -7.44
N GLU A 31 19.43 13.92 -8.39
CA GLU A 31 19.97 15.27 -8.52
C GLU A 31 19.31 16.15 -7.45
N MET A 32 20.13 16.71 -6.56
CA MET A 32 19.61 17.54 -5.47
C MET A 32 19.36 18.95 -5.95
N ALA A 33 18.27 19.55 -5.46
CA ALA A 33 17.89 20.94 -5.80
C ALA A 33 18.94 21.98 -5.38
N TYR A 34 19.78 21.66 -4.39
CA TYR A 34 20.80 22.56 -3.88
C TYR A 34 22.19 21.93 -3.92
N PRO A 35 23.26 22.77 -4.12
CA PRO A 35 24.64 22.30 -4.01
C PRO A 35 24.94 21.73 -2.62
N LYS A 36 25.86 20.78 -2.55
CA LYS A 36 26.29 20.12 -1.30
C LYS A 36 26.72 21.13 -0.22
N GLU A 37 27.38 22.18 -0.61
CA GLU A 37 27.91 23.22 0.27
C GLU A 37 26.81 23.98 1.02
N VAL A 38 25.62 24.06 0.45
CA VAL A 38 24.43 24.66 1.08
C VAL A 38 23.98 23.80 2.25
N PHE A 39 23.85 22.49 2.03
CA PHE A 39 23.49 21.55 3.09
C PHE A 39 24.53 21.52 4.22
N LEU A 40 25.82 21.51 3.89
CA LEU A 40 26.89 21.46 4.91
C LEU A 40 26.92 22.72 5.80
N LYS A 41 26.42 23.85 5.33
CA LYS A 41 26.28 25.09 6.10
C LYS A 41 24.96 25.21 6.87
N SER A 42 24.01 24.35 6.59
CA SER A 42 22.70 24.35 7.23
C SER A 42 22.79 23.81 8.67
N PRO A 43 21.82 24.11 9.53
CA PRO A 43 21.73 23.53 10.86
C PRO A 43 21.61 21.99 10.80
N THR A 44 22.05 21.31 11.85
CA THR A 44 21.87 19.87 12.01
C THR A 44 20.43 19.55 12.48
N PHE A 45 20.01 18.30 12.33
CA PHE A 45 18.67 17.88 12.74
C PHE A 45 18.32 18.22 14.20
N PRO A 46 19.19 18.00 15.20
CA PRO A 46 18.90 18.39 16.59
C PRO A 46 18.57 19.88 16.76
N ALA A 47 19.24 20.74 16.00
CA ALA A 47 18.97 22.18 16.06
C ALA A 47 17.63 22.58 15.44
N LEU A 48 17.08 21.74 14.55
CA LEU A 48 15.80 21.95 13.85
C LEU A 48 14.64 21.14 14.44
N TYR A 49 14.94 20.20 15.33
CA TYR A 49 13.97 19.20 15.81
C TYR A 49 12.70 19.85 16.37
N GLU A 50 12.80 20.81 17.28
CA GLU A 50 11.62 21.44 17.89
C GLU A 50 10.81 22.24 16.86
N LYS A 51 11.47 22.88 15.88
CA LYS A 51 10.77 23.56 14.79
C LYS A 51 10.00 22.56 13.94
N ILE A 52 10.64 21.47 13.50
CA ILE A 52 10.01 20.42 12.68
C ILE A 52 8.87 19.76 13.44
N LYS A 53 9.10 19.41 14.69
CA LYS A 53 8.10 18.83 15.57
C LYS A 53 6.88 19.72 15.72
N SER A 54 7.06 21.00 15.99
CA SER A 54 5.95 21.95 16.15
C SER A 54 5.13 22.16 14.86
N LEU A 55 5.75 22.01 13.69
CA LEU A 55 5.05 22.07 12.41
C LEU A 55 4.22 20.80 12.15
N ILE A 56 4.72 19.64 12.55
CA ILE A 56 4.09 18.34 12.27
C ILE A 56 3.05 17.97 13.34
N GLU A 57 3.36 18.15 14.62
CA GLU A 57 2.47 17.84 15.76
C GLU A 57 1.48 18.97 16.09
N TYR A 58 1.22 19.89 15.16
CA TYR A 58 0.30 20.97 15.41
C TYR A 58 -1.11 20.41 15.71
N LYS A 59 -1.73 20.88 16.79
CA LYS A 59 -3.00 20.38 17.28
C LYS A 59 -4.10 20.44 16.20
N ASP A 60 -4.84 19.36 16.07
CA ASP A 60 -5.96 19.22 15.12
C ASP A 60 -5.54 19.33 13.64
N GLN A 61 -4.24 19.13 13.33
CA GLN A 61 -3.71 19.12 11.98
C GLN A 61 -3.53 17.69 11.48
N THR A 62 -3.90 17.45 10.23
CA THR A 62 -3.58 16.21 9.50
C THR A 62 -2.46 16.49 8.50
N VAL A 63 -1.39 15.74 8.57
CA VAL A 63 -0.30 15.80 7.59
C VAL A 63 -0.74 15.10 6.31
N ILE A 64 -0.66 15.79 5.19
CA ILE A 64 -0.95 15.21 3.87
C ILE A 64 0.37 15.03 3.14
N GLY A 65 0.63 13.82 2.68
CA GLY A 65 1.84 13.49 1.95
C GLY A 65 1.59 12.54 0.77
N PHE A 66 2.63 12.34 -0.01
CA PHE A 66 2.65 11.41 -1.12
C PHE A 66 3.72 10.34 -0.88
N SER A 67 3.35 9.07 -0.89
CA SER A 67 4.27 7.98 -0.49
C SER A 67 4.82 8.15 0.93
N HIS A 68 3.97 8.56 1.83
CA HIS A 68 4.26 9.05 3.18
C HIS A 68 5.20 8.14 4.01
N LYS A 69 5.18 6.84 3.75
CA LYS A 69 6.06 5.87 4.43
C LYS A 69 7.54 6.20 4.29
N ASN A 70 7.97 6.78 3.18
CA ASN A 70 9.37 7.11 2.95
C ASN A 70 9.81 8.26 3.88
N ASP A 71 8.97 9.31 3.95
CA ASP A 71 9.24 10.48 4.79
C ASP A 71 9.29 10.10 6.27
N THR A 72 8.35 9.24 6.70
CA THR A 72 8.33 8.71 8.05
C THR A 72 9.62 7.96 8.41
N VAL A 73 10.11 7.11 7.50
CA VAL A 73 11.36 6.36 7.73
C VAL A 73 12.58 7.29 7.84
N PHE A 74 12.64 8.34 7.01
CA PHE A 74 13.72 9.31 7.10
C PHE A 74 13.67 10.10 8.41
N LEU A 75 12.49 10.55 8.82
CA LEU A 75 12.26 11.27 10.06
C LEU A 75 12.62 10.41 11.29
N ASP A 76 12.17 9.17 11.31
CA ASP A 76 12.49 8.21 12.37
C ASP A 76 13.98 7.95 12.49
N ASN A 77 14.65 7.74 11.37
CA ASN A 77 16.09 7.50 11.36
C ASN A 77 16.85 8.72 11.85
N ALA A 78 16.39 9.93 11.55
CA ALA A 78 16.99 11.15 12.09
C ALA A 78 16.78 11.24 13.61
N CYS A 79 15.55 11.05 14.10
CA CYS A 79 15.27 11.05 15.54
C CYS A 79 16.08 9.98 16.30
N LYS A 80 16.10 8.74 15.81
CA LYS A 80 16.85 7.63 16.44
C LYS A 80 18.34 7.88 16.50
N ARG A 81 18.93 8.48 15.45
CA ARG A 81 20.36 8.80 15.40
C ARG A 81 20.79 9.73 16.53
N TYR A 82 19.97 10.69 16.84
CA TYR A 82 20.29 11.71 17.86
C TYR A 82 19.60 11.42 19.20
N ILE A 83 19.01 10.24 19.39
CA ILE A 83 18.30 9.83 20.62
C ILE A 83 17.22 10.86 20.99
N LEU A 84 16.54 11.38 19.99
CA LEU A 84 15.40 12.30 20.14
C LEU A 84 14.09 11.52 20.13
N PRO A 85 13.02 11.95 20.79
CA PRO A 85 11.71 11.31 20.74
C PRO A 85 11.15 11.21 19.31
N SER A 86 10.24 10.26 19.09
CA SER A 86 9.44 10.21 17.88
C SER A 86 8.60 11.49 17.73
N ILE A 87 8.37 11.92 16.50
CA ILE A 87 7.39 12.97 16.18
C ILE A 87 6.10 12.25 15.81
N ASP A 88 5.05 12.46 16.62
CA ASP A 88 3.81 11.72 16.52
C ASP A 88 2.73 12.54 15.79
N TYR A 89 2.04 11.97 14.79
CA TYR A 89 1.03 12.68 14.00
C TYR A 89 0.11 11.75 13.24
N ASP A 90 -1.05 12.28 12.86
CA ASP A 90 -1.98 11.64 11.93
C ASP A 90 -1.67 12.09 10.49
N PHE A 91 -1.83 11.18 9.54
CA PHE A 91 -1.51 11.46 8.14
C PHE A 91 -2.54 10.93 7.15
N VAL A 92 -2.52 11.52 5.96
CA VAL A 92 -3.22 11.06 4.76
C VAL A 92 -2.21 10.86 3.64
N ASP A 93 -2.17 9.65 3.08
CA ASP A 93 -1.32 9.30 1.94
C ASP A 93 -2.10 9.40 0.62
N VAL A 94 -1.86 10.46 -0.13
CA VAL A 94 -2.57 10.72 -1.40
C VAL A 94 -2.26 9.67 -2.46
N GLN A 95 -1.08 9.06 -2.42
CA GLN A 95 -0.71 7.97 -3.31
C GLN A 95 -1.66 6.76 -3.14
N THR A 96 -2.11 6.51 -1.91
CA THR A 96 -3.09 5.45 -1.61
C THR A 96 -4.47 5.78 -2.18
N ILE A 97 -4.91 7.05 -2.15
CA ILE A 97 -6.17 7.48 -2.78
C ILE A 97 -6.15 7.17 -4.27
N HIS A 98 -5.08 7.58 -4.98
CA HIS A 98 -4.95 7.30 -6.41
C HIS A 98 -4.95 5.80 -6.70
N LYS A 99 -4.20 5.03 -5.92
CA LYS A 99 -4.12 3.58 -6.04
C LYS A 99 -5.51 2.94 -5.92
N ASP A 100 -6.28 3.33 -4.92
CA ASP A 100 -7.61 2.77 -4.66
C ASP A 100 -8.65 3.23 -5.67
N TYR A 101 -8.61 4.50 -6.08
CA TYR A 101 -9.48 5.03 -7.12
C TYR A 101 -9.34 4.28 -8.46
N ASN A 102 -8.10 3.94 -8.84
CA ASN A 102 -7.81 3.26 -10.11
C ASN A 102 -7.66 1.73 -9.96
N ASN A 103 -7.96 1.17 -8.80
CA ASN A 103 -7.84 -0.27 -8.55
C ASN A 103 -6.45 -0.85 -8.83
N LEU A 104 -5.40 -0.10 -8.53
CA LEU A 104 -4.03 -0.49 -8.82
C LEU A 104 -3.48 -1.40 -7.72
N ILE A 105 -2.72 -2.41 -8.12
CA ILE A 105 -1.93 -3.24 -7.19
C ILE A 105 -0.77 -2.42 -6.61
N ASN A 106 -0.06 -1.72 -7.49
CA ASN A 106 1.07 -0.86 -7.13
C ASN A 106 0.72 0.61 -7.35
N PRO A 107 1.06 1.49 -6.42
CA PRO A 107 0.86 2.91 -6.60
C PRO A 107 1.79 3.46 -7.69
N PHE A 108 1.40 4.54 -8.33
CA PHE A 108 2.24 5.28 -9.26
C PHE A 108 3.27 6.14 -8.51
N SER A 109 4.38 6.44 -9.17
CA SER A 109 5.30 7.48 -8.68
C SER A 109 4.69 8.88 -8.89
N THR A 110 5.26 9.88 -8.25
CA THR A 110 4.81 11.27 -8.40
C THR A 110 4.88 11.71 -9.87
N GLU A 111 5.97 11.40 -10.57
CA GLU A 111 6.17 11.78 -11.97
C GLU A 111 5.08 11.17 -12.86
N LYS A 112 4.82 9.88 -12.70
CA LYS A 112 3.80 9.18 -13.49
C LYS A 112 2.39 9.71 -13.21
N LEU A 113 2.12 10.12 -11.96
CA LEU A 113 0.83 10.67 -11.58
C LEU A 113 0.64 12.09 -12.12
N VAL A 114 1.69 12.90 -12.09
CA VAL A 114 1.73 14.23 -12.71
C VAL A 114 1.44 14.15 -14.21
N GLU A 115 2.05 13.20 -14.89
CA GLU A 115 1.82 12.93 -16.32
C GLU A 115 0.36 12.49 -16.57
N GLU A 116 -0.15 11.51 -15.81
CA GLU A 116 -1.53 11.02 -15.96
C GLU A 116 -2.59 12.10 -15.71
N LEU A 117 -2.37 12.93 -14.72
CA LEU A 117 -3.27 14.03 -14.35
C LEU A 117 -3.04 15.29 -15.21
N ASN A 118 -2.06 15.25 -16.11
CA ASN A 118 -1.69 16.35 -17.01
C ASN A 118 -1.46 17.68 -16.23
N LEU A 119 -0.73 17.58 -15.11
CA LEU A 119 -0.42 18.74 -14.26
C LEU A 119 0.75 19.53 -14.82
N ASP A 120 0.64 20.86 -14.88
CA ASP A 120 1.75 21.72 -15.19
C ASP A 120 2.66 21.90 -13.97
N VAL A 121 3.77 21.18 -14.00
CA VAL A 121 4.79 21.19 -12.94
C VAL A 121 6.12 21.79 -13.39
N ASN A 122 6.18 22.43 -14.56
CA ASN A 122 7.44 22.95 -15.15
C ASN A 122 8.15 23.99 -14.28
N LYS A 123 7.42 24.65 -13.39
CA LYS A 123 7.97 25.64 -12.45
C LYS A 123 8.58 25.03 -11.18
N TYR A 124 8.40 23.73 -10.94
CA TYR A 124 8.86 23.08 -9.73
C TYR A 124 10.19 22.36 -9.97
N VAL A 125 11.05 22.39 -8.98
CA VAL A 125 12.34 21.71 -8.99
C VAL A 125 12.19 20.36 -8.29
N PRO A 126 12.37 19.23 -8.97
CA PRO A 126 12.30 17.93 -8.35
C PRO A 126 13.28 17.80 -7.17
N HIS A 127 12.88 17.10 -6.12
CA HIS A 127 13.66 16.90 -4.89
C HIS A 127 13.98 18.19 -4.12
N LYS A 128 13.18 19.21 -4.34
CA LYS A 128 13.09 20.40 -3.48
C LYS A 128 11.84 20.24 -2.62
N SER A 129 12.01 20.18 -1.31
CA SER A 129 10.94 19.71 -0.39
C SER A 129 9.66 20.52 -0.44
N ASP A 130 9.77 21.84 -0.56
CA ASP A 130 8.63 22.74 -0.68
C ASP A 130 7.92 22.63 -2.04
N ASP A 131 8.66 22.37 -3.12
CA ASP A 131 8.10 22.14 -4.45
C ASP A 131 7.43 20.78 -4.54
N ASP A 132 8.03 19.72 -3.99
CA ASP A 132 7.43 18.39 -3.92
C ASP A 132 6.15 18.39 -3.06
N ALA A 133 6.11 19.17 -1.97
CA ALA A 133 4.91 19.36 -1.15
C ALA A 133 3.80 20.08 -1.93
N GLU A 134 4.14 21.12 -2.72
CA GLU A 134 3.17 21.83 -3.55
C GLU A 134 2.63 20.94 -4.67
N VAL A 135 3.46 20.09 -5.29
CA VAL A 135 3.00 19.08 -6.27
C VAL A 135 2.03 18.08 -5.60
N SER A 136 2.33 17.62 -4.40
CA SER A 136 1.41 16.74 -3.64
C SER A 136 0.07 17.41 -3.35
N MET A 137 0.07 18.70 -3.03
CA MET A 137 -1.13 19.52 -2.87
C MET A 137 -1.91 19.64 -4.20
N LEU A 138 -1.24 19.86 -5.32
CA LEU A 138 -1.88 19.95 -6.65
C LEU A 138 -2.54 18.62 -7.03
N VAL A 139 -1.90 17.51 -6.78
CA VAL A 139 -2.47 16.17 -6.98
C VAL A 139 -3.74 16.02 -6.16
N THR A 140 -3.69 16.36 -4.87
CA THR A 140 -4.84 16.27 -3.96
C THR A 140 -6.00 17.14 -4.44
N LYS A 141 -5.70 18.38 -4.83
CA LYS A 141 -6.69 19.34 -5.37
C LYS A 141 -7.33 18.79 -6.64
N ASN A 142 -6.53 18.25 -7.56
CA ASN A 142 -7.02 17.66 -8.80
C ASN A 142 -7.99 16.49 -8.54
N PHE A 143 -7.73 15.63 -7.56
CA PHE A 143 -8.66 14.59 -7.14
C PHE A 143 -9.96 15.15 -6.60
N CYS A 144 -9.89 16.17 -5.75
CA CYS A 144 -11.08 16.83 -5.23
C CYS A 144 -11.94 17.42 -6.36
N GLU A 145 -11.31 18.09 -7.31
CA GLU A 145 -12.00 18.72 -8.47
C GLU A 145 -12.59 17.65 -9.41
N LYS A 146 -11.81 16.63 -9.77
CA LYS A 146 -12.23 15.55 -10.67
C LYS A 146 -13.43 14.78 -10.13
N LEU A 147 -13.52 14.59 -8.82
CA LEU A 147 -14.60 13.84 -8.17
C LEU A 147 -15.72 14.75 -7.64
N GLY A 148 -15.56 16.07 -7.70
CA GLY A 148 -16.52 17.02 -7.12
C GLY A 148 -16.65 16.91 -5.60
N LEU A 149 -15.58 16.52 -4.91
CA LEU A 149 -15.53 16.27 -3.47
C LEU A 149 -14.71 17.32 -2.74
N SER A 150 -15.11 17.65 -1.51
CA SER A 150 -14.20 18.32 -0.57
C SER A 150 -13.14 17.32 -0.08
N LEU A 151 -12.01 17.82 0.43
CA LEU A 151 -10.93 16.97 0.97
C LEU A 151 -11.45 15.97 2.02
N ASN A 152 -12.27 16.41 2.98
CA ASN A 152 -12.83 15.53 4.00
C ASN A 152 -13.71 14.43 3.42
N LYS A 153 -14.49 14.73 2.37
CA LYS A 153 -15.31 13.72 1.68
C LYS A 153 -14.43 12.76 0.87
N LEU A 154 -13.36 13.25 0.24
CA LEU A 154 -12.39 12.42 -0.45
C LEU A 154 -11.72 11.42 0.51
N ILE A 155 -11.26 11.88 1.67
CA ILE A 155 -10.66 11.02 2.69
C ILE A 155 -11.69 9.99 3.20
N ALA A 156 -12.93 10.40 3.46
CA ALA A 156 -13.98 9.50 3.92
C ALA A 156 -14.35 8.42 2.88
N GLN A 157 -14.24 8.74 1.60
CA GLN A 157 -14.49 7.78 0.51
C GLN A 157 -13.33 6.77 0.33
N TYR A 158 -12.10 7.18 0.64
CA TYR A 158 -10.89 6.37 0.50
C TYR A 158 -10.15 6.23 1.84
N PRO A 159 -10.76 5.64 2.87
CA PRO A 159 -10.22 5.65 4.23
C PRO A 159 -8.89 4.91 4.38
N ASN A 160 -8.52 4.03 3.45
CA ASN A 160 -7.23 3.34 3.43
C ASN A 160 -6.02 4.30 3.35
N CYS A 161 -6.26 5.56 2.96
CA CYS A 161 -5.21 6.58 2.91
C CYS A 161 -4.82 7.10 4.29
N MET A 162 -5.63 6.87 5.32
CA MET A 162 -5.41 7.40 6.66
C MET A 162 -4.48 6.52 7.48
N GLY A 163 -3.62 7.15 8.26
CA GLY A 163 -2.76 6.46 9.19
C GLY A 163 -2.33 7.33 10.36
N VAL A 164 -1.66 6.67 11.30
CA VAL A 164 -1.06 7.29 12.49
C VAL A 164 0.39 6.90 12.55
N HIS A 165 1.24 7.86 12.80
CA HIS A 165 2.62 7.64 13.17
C HIS A 165 2.81 7.97 14.64
N LYS A 166 3.25 7.01 15.43
CA LYS A 166 3.45 7.16 16.88
C LYS A 166 4.53 6.23 17.40
N ALA A 167 5.40 6.78 18.25
CA ALA A 167 6.49 6.01 18.89
C ALA A 167 7.30 5.19 17.88
N TYR A 168 7.70 5.81 16.78
CA TYR A 168 8.44 5.19 15.66
C TYR A 168 7.70 4.06 14.92
N ASN A 169 6.40 4.01 15.05
CA ASN A 169 5.57 3.02 14.37
C ASN A 169 4.51 3.68 13.50
N THR A 170 4.41 3.24 12.26
CA THR A 170 3.42 3.76 11.28
C THR A 170 2.35 2.72 11.06
N VAL A 171 1.11 3.08 11.32
CA VAL A 171 -0.07 2.22 11.15
C VAL A 171 -1.07 2.91 10.23
N TYR A 172 -1.46 2.25 9.14
CA TYR A 172 -2.61 2.66 8.34
C TYR A 172 -3.88 2.15 9.00
N LEU A 173 -4.81 3.04 9.31
CA LEU A 173 -5.97 2.73 10.18
C LEU A 173 -6.96 1.77 9.55
N TYR A 174 -7.15 1.86 8.23
CA TYR A 174 -8.15 1.08 7.50
C TYR A 174 -7.57 0.07 6.53
N LYS A 175 -6.28 -0.18 6.64
CA LYS A 175 -5.61 -1.12 5.75
C LYS A 175 -6.05 -2.54 6.07
N THR A 176 -6.65 -3.20 5.09
CA THR A 176 -6.99 -4.62 5.21
C THR A 176 -5.73 -5.47 5.34
N ARG A 177 -5.87 -6.68 5.86
CA ARG A 177 -4.75 -7.64 5.92
C ARG A 177 -4.24 -7.99 4.53
N ALA A 178 -5.17 -8.12 3.57
CA ALA A 178 -4.84 -8.35 2.16
C ALA A 178 -3.95 -7.22 1.61
N GLU A 179 -4.29 -5.96 1.87
CA GLU A 179 -3.48 -4.81 1.46
C GLU A 179 -2.14 -4.74 2.17
N SER A 180 -2.10 -5.13 3.45
CA SER A 180 -0.85 -5.24 4.19
C SER A 180 0.09 -6.26 3.56
N LEU A 181 -0.43 -7.40 3.13
CA LEU A 181 0.34 -8.41 2.39
C LEU A 181 0.81 -7.88 1.04
N ILE A 182 -0.07 -7.25 0.25
CA ILE A 182 0.28 -6.66 -1.05
C ILE A 182 1.45 -5.70 -0.92
N CYS A 183 1.45 -4.82 0.09
CA CYS A 183 2.56 -3.90 0.35
C CYS A 183 3.84 -4.61 0.80
N ALA A 184 3.74 -5.75 1.46
CA ALA A 184 4.90 -6.53 1.93
C ALA A 184 5.53 -7.40 0.84
N ILE A 185 4.80 -7.67 -0.25
CA ILE A 185 5.28 -8.47 -1.38
C ILE A 185 6.18 -7.61 -2.27
N ASN A 186 7.24 -8.20 -2.80
CA ASN A 186 8.15 -7.51 -3.70
C ASN A 186 7.39 -7.00 -4.95
N ARG A 187 7.62 -5.75 -5.34
CA ARG A 187 6.93 -5.03 -6.42
C ARG A 187 6.85 -5.76 -7.76
N ASN A 188 7.78 -6.69 -8.01
CA ASN A 188 7.82 -7.49 -9.25
C ASN A 188 6.97 -8.77 -9.17
N SER A 189 6.22 -8.99 -8.09
CA SER A 189 5.53 -10.25 -7.81
C SER A 189 4.02 -10.01 -7.73
N THR A 190 3.41 -9.66 -8.84
CA THR A 190 2.00 -9.26 -8.92
C THR A 190 1.04 -10.38 -9.34
N SER A 191 1.55 -11.58 -9.65
CA SER A 191 0.71 -12.74 -9.97
C SER A 191 0.62 -13.72 -8.82
N GLY A 192 -0.49 -14.47 -8.73
CA GLY A 192 -0.66 -15.54 -7.76
C GLY A 192 0.44 -16.58 -7.79
N SER A 193 0.96 -16.89 -8.98
CA SER A 193 2.12 -17.79 -9.16
C SER A 193 3.36 -17.29 -8.44
N ASN A 194 3.57 -16.00 -8.35
CA ASN A 194 4.70 -15.39 -7.66
C ASN A 194 4.56 -15.41 -6.13
N LEU A 195 3.32 -15.45 -5.61
CA LEU A 195 3.07 -15.64 -4.17
C LEU A 195 3.56 -16.99 -3.65
N MET A 196 3.53 -17.98 -4.51
CA MET A 196 3.89 -19.36 -4.13
C MET A 196 5.39 -19.62 -4.21
N ARG A 197 6.23 -18.57 -4.33
CA ARG A 197 7.68 -18.70 -4.51
C ARG A 197 8.48 -17.87 -3.51
N GLY A 198 9.58 -18.44 -3.02
CA GLY A 198 10.61 -17.77 -2.22
C GLY A 198 10.07 -17.05 -0.98
N SER A 199 10.57 -15.86 -0.72
CA SER A 199 10.18 -15.06 0.46
C SER A 199 8.71 -14.63 0.46
N ASN A 200 8.08 -14.53 -0.70
CA ASN A 200 6.67 -14.18 -0.81
C ASN A 200 5.76 -15.30 -0.30
N PHE A 201 6.15 -16.56 -0.53
CA PHE A 201 5.42 -17.71 0.02
C PHE A 201 5.38 -17.67 1.54
N ASN A 202 6.49 -17.35 2.19
CA ASN A 202 6.52 -17.23 3.65
C ASN A 202 5.60 -16.11 4.14
N LYS A 203 5.59 -14.95 3.47
CA LYS A 203 4.69 -13.84 3.80
C LYS A 203 3.22 -14.21 3.62
N TYR A 204 2.89 -14.91 2.54
CA TYR A 204 1.54 -15.40 2.28
C TYR A 204 1.13 -16.47 3.31
N LYS A 205 2.05 -17.36 3.67
CA LYS A 205 1.84 -18.36 4.72
C LYS A 205 1.52 -17.70 6.06
N HIS A 206 2.32 -16.73 6.49
CA HIS A 206 2.04 -15.95 7.70
C HIS A 206 0.71 -15.20 7.62
N PHE A 207 0.37 -14.62 6.47
CA PHE A 207 -0.94 -14.01 6.26
C PHE A 207 -2.10 -15.00 6.50
N LEU A 208 -1.92 -16.26 6.13
CA LEU A 208 -2.91 -17.32 6.38
C LEU A 208 -2.89 -17.80 7.83
N GLU A 209 -1.72 -17.94 8.44
CA GLU A 209 -1.53 -18.49 9.79
C GLU A 209 -1.94 -17.50 10.89
N ASP A 210 -1.54 -16.24 10.75
CA ASP A 210 -1.79 -15.17 11.73
C ASP A 210 -3.21 -14.59 11.63
N PHE A 211 -4.10 -15.27 10.91
CA PHE A 211 -5.44 -14.77 10.67
C PHE A 211 -6.31 -14.92 11.94
N ILE A 212 -6.74 -13.78 12.47
CA ILE A 212 -7.80 -13.73 13.48
C ILE A 212 -9.09 -13.37 12.74
N ALA A 213 -10.03 -14.29 12.66
CA ALA A 213 -11.31 -14.07 12.03
C ALA A 213 -12.08 -12.94 12.76
N ASP A 214 -12.73 -12.06 12.01
CA ASP A 214 -13.62 -11.06 12.57
C ASP A 214 -14.80 -11.77 13.29
N SER A 215 -14.89 -11.57 14.60
CA SER A 215 -15.93 -12.18 15.42
C SER A 215 -17.32 -11.60 15.17
N SER A 216 -17.41 -10.40 14.57
CA SER A 216 -18.67 -9.74 14.24
C SER A 216 -19.31 -10.30 12.96
N VAL A 217 -18.54 -11.02 12.12
CA VAL A 217 -19.01 -11.58 10.86
C VAL A 217 -19.69 -12.94 11.07
N GLU A 218 -20.86 -13.13 10.47
CA GLU A 218 -21.57 -14.41 10.46
C GLU A 218 -20.71 -15.52 9.84
N LYS A 219 -20.67 -16.68 10.49
CA LYS A 219 -19.84 -17.82 10.08
C LYS A 219 -20.54 -18.71 9.04
N SER A 220 -21.08 -18.11 7.98
CA SER A 220 -21.85 -18.77 6.91
C SER A 220 -21.05 -19.83 6.12
N LEU A 221 -19.73 -19.79 6.18
CA LEU A 221 -18.84 -20.77 5.52
C LEU A 221 -18.13 -21.68 6.53
N PHE A 222 -18.62 -21.80 7.76
CA PHE A 222 -17.97 -22.62 8.78
C PHE A 222 -17.76 -24.05 8.29
N GLY A 223 -16.51 -24.52 8.31
CA GLY A 223 -16.11 -25.85 7.87
C GLY A 223 -16.18 -26.09 6.34
N LYS A 224 -16.47 -25.06 5.54
CA LYS A 224 -16.45 -25.16 4.07
C LYS A 224 -15.06 -24.87 3.51
N HIS A 225 -14.68 -25.65 2.52
CA HIS A 225 -13.45 -25.48 1.76
C HIS A 225 -13.77 -24.78 0.43
N VAL A 226 -13.13 -23.65 0.17
CA VAL A 226 -13.36 -22.81 -1.01
C VAL A 226 -12.10 -22.79 -1.87
N ALA A 227 -12.23 -23.08 -3.15
CA ALA A 227 -11.18 -22.93 -4.14
C ALA A 227 -11.63 -21.95 -5.22
N VAL A 228 -10.66 -21.23 -5.77
CA VAL A 228 -10.86 -20.32 -6.91
C VAL A 228 -10.01 -20.81 -8.07
N SER A 229 -10.47 -20.59 -9.32
CA SER A 229 -9.73 -21.05 -10.50
C SER A 229 -8.31 -20.49 -10.52
N ARG A 230 -7.36 -21.28 -10.99
CA ARG A 230 -5.96 -20.89 -11.08
C ARG A 230 -5.77 -19.64 -11.95
N ASN A 231 -6.54 -19.57 -13.03
CA ASN A 231 -6.50 -18.42 -13.93
C ASN A 231 -6.91 -17.12 -13.19
N TYR A 232 -7.97 -17.20 -12.38
CA TYR A 232 -8.40 -16.04 -11.59
C TYR A 232 -7.34 -15.66 -10.54
N PHE A 233 -6.80 -16.65 -9.82
CA PHE A 233 -5.73 -16.44 -8.84
C PHE A 233 -4.50 -15.76 -9.45
N ASP A 234 -4.12 -16.12 -10.67
CA ASP A 234 -2.94 -15.56 -11.34
C ASP A 234 -3.18 -14.13 -11.88
N ASN A 235 -4.40 -13.82 -12.34
CA ASN A 235 -4.69 -12.56 -13.01
C ASN A 235 -5.39 -11.51 -12.13
N HIS A 236 -6.06 -11.93 -11.05
CA HIS A 236 -6.85 -11.07 -10.15
C HIS A 236 -6.36 -11.17 -8.71
N PHE A 237 -5.06 -10.98 -8.53
CA PHE A 237 -4.35 -11.21 -7.29
C PHE A 237 -4.90 -10.42 -6.07
N ARG A 238 -5.23 -9.14 -6.26
CA ARG A 238 -5.77 -8.29 -5.19
C ARG A 238 -7.13 -8.78 -4.72
N GLU A 239 -8.02 -9.04 -5.67
CA GLU A 239 -9.35 -9.56 -5.39
C GLU A 239 -9.28 -10.94 -4.74
N MET A 240 -8.33 -11.78 -5.19
CA MET A 240 -8.09 -13.09 -4.58
C MET A 240 -7.71 -12.99 -3.10
N LEU A 241 -6.89 -12.03 -2.70
CA LEU A 241 -6.54 -11.84 -1.30
C LEU A 241 -7.74 -11.37 -0.46
N LEU A 242 -8.61 -10.53 -1.03
CA LEU A 242 -9.87 -10.14 -0.40
C LEU A 242 -10.81 -11.34 -0.25
N ILE A 243 -10.89 -12.20 -1.25
CA ILE A 243 -11.66 -13.45 -1.17
C ILE A 243 -11.13 -14.31 -0.02
N VAL A 244 -9.80 -14.50 0.08
CA VAL A 244 -9.18 -15.27 1.17
C VAL A 244 -9.59 -14.70 2.53
N GLU A 245 -9.48 -13.39 2.71
CA GLU A 245 -9.84 -12.71 3.94
C GLU A 245 -11.32 -12.94 4.28
N LYS A 246 -12.23 -12.70 3.34
CA LYS A 246 -13.67 -12.84 3.54
C LYS A 246 -14.15 -14.29 3.75
N VAL A 247 -13.52 -15.25 3.08
CA VAL A 247 -13.79 -16.69 3.32
C VAL A 247 -13.41 -17.06 4.75
N ARG A 248 -12.24 -16.62 5.22
CA ARG A 248 -11.78 -16.92 6.58
C ARG A 248 -12.60 -16.19 7.65
N ASP A 249 -13.00 -14.96 7.43
CA ASP A 249 -13.91 -14.24 8.34
C ASP A 249 -15.21 -15.01 8.55
N ARG A 250 -15.71 -15.69 7.51
CA ARG A 250 -16.92 -16.52 7.55
C ARG A 250 -16.67 -17.96 8.04
N GLY A 251 -15.47 -18.25 8.53
CA GLY A 251 -15.11 -19.57 9.06
C GLY A 251 -14.78 -20.63 8.01
N GLY A 252 -14.60 -20.22 6.75
CA GLY A 252 -14.18 -21.10 5.65
C GLY A 252 -12.67 -21.27 5.57
N VAL A 253 -12.24 -22.24 4.75
CA VAL A 253 -10.84 -22.57 4.47
C VAL A 253 -10.57 -22.40 2.99
N MET A 254 -9.53 -21.64 2.64
CA MET A 254 -9.07 -21.55 1.25
C MET A 254 -8.25 -22.78 0.88
N GLU A 255 -8.61 -23.39 -0.26
CA GLU A 255 -7.93 -24.57 -0.78
C GLU A 255 -7.16 -24.25 -2.06
N SER A 256 -5.95 -24.78 -2.14
CA SER A 256 -5.16 -24.75 -3.39
C SER A 256 -5.50 -25.93 -4.32
N HIS A 257 -6.09 -27.01 -3.78
CA HIS A 257 -6.48 -28.19 -4.52
C HIS A 257 -7.99 -28.26 -4.70
N VAL A 258 -8.44 -28.00 -5.92
CA VAL A 258 -9.86 -28.00 -6.30
C VAL A 258 -10.59 -29.28 -5.89
N GLY A 259 -9.94 -30.44 -5.96
CA GLY A 259 -10.52 -31.71 -5.53
C GLY A 259 -10.81 -31.82 -4.03
N ARG A 260 -10.42 -30.84 -3.21
CA ARG A 260 -10.76 -30.74 -1.79
C ARG A 260 -11.82 -29.70 -1.50
N ALA A 261 -12.18 -28.88 -2.49
CA ALA A 261 -13.13 -27.79 -2.30
C ALA A 261 -14.57 -28.32 -2.15
N ASP A 262 -15.36 -27.64 -1.33
CA ASP A 262 -16.81 -27.77 -1.28
C ASP A 262 -17.47 -26.73 -2.19
N ILE A 263 -16.79 -25.61 -2.42
CA ILE A 263 -17.18 -24.53 -3.34
C ILE A 263 -15.99 -24.25 -4.25
N PHE A 264 -16.22 -24.29 -5.55
CA PHE A 264 -15.27 -23.88 -6.55
C PHE A 264 -15.81 -22.68 -7.32
N ALA A 265 -15.03 -21.60 -7.41
CA ALA A 265 -15.44 -20.39 -8.12
C ALA A 265 -14.56 -20.13 -9.33
N GLY A 266 -15.21 -19.81 -10.44
CA GLY A 266 -14.59 -19.38 -11.69
C GLY A 266 -14.60 -20.42 -12.80
N ASN A 267 -13.91 -20.08 -13.89
CA ASN A 267 -13.81 -20.96 -15.06
C ASN A 267 -12.69 -21.97 -14.86
N PRO A 268 -13.00 -23.27 -14.73
CA PRO A 268 -11.98 -24.28 -14.50
C PRO A 268 -11.12 -24.52 -15.76
N SER A 269 -9.84 -24.74 -15.55
CA SER A 269 -8.96 -25.34 -16.54
C SER A 269 -9.31 -26.83 -16.74
N LYS A 270 -8.82 -27.45 -17.80
CA LYS A 270 -9.01 -28.89 -18.02
C LYS A 270 -8.52 -29.79 -16.88
N GLU A 271 -7.48 -29.35 -16.16
CA GLU A 271 -6.96 -30.05 -14.99
C GLU A 271 -7.90 -29.91 -13.79
N GLU A 272 -8.43 -28.72 -13.57
CA GLU A 272 -9.38 -28.43 -12.51
C GLU A 272 -10.71 -29.15 -12.77
N GLU A 273 -11.22 -29.18 -14.02
CA GLU A 273 -12.39 -29.97 -14.40
C GLU A 273 -12.23 -31.44 -14.01
N ARG A 274 -11.10 -32.05 -14.40
CA ARG A 274 -10.79 -33.44 -14.05
C ARG A 274 -10.73 -33.66 -12.54
N ALA A 275 -10.18 -32.70 -11.81
CA ALA A 275 -10.11 -32.78 -10.34
C ALA A 275 -11.50 -32.70 -9.69
N ILE A 276 -12.38 -31.81 -10.19
CA ILE A 276 -13.78 -31.69 -9.76
C ILE A 276 -14.52 -33.01 -10.06
N GLU A 277 -14.48 -33.49 -11.28
CA GLU A 277 -15.12 -34.74 -11.68
C GLU A 277 -14.63 -35.93 -10.82
N SER A 278 -13.33 -35.97 -10.54
CA SER A 278 -12.77 -37.05 -9.67
C SER A 278 -13.28 -36.91 -8.24
N ALA A 279 -13.44 -35.71 -7.71
CA ALA A 279 -14.01 -35.46 -6.39
C ALA A 279 -15.49 -35.91 -6.33
N VAL A 280 -16.27 -35.56 -7.34
CA VAL A 280 -17.69 -35.94 -7.47
C VAL A 280 -17.84 -37.45 -7.56
N ARG A 281 -17.01 -38.13 -8.35
CA ARG A 281 -17.00 -39.60 -8.44
C ARG A 281 -16.68 -40.28 -7.11
N ARG A 282 -15.97 -39.61 -6.21
CA ARG A 282 -15.70 -40.09 -4.84
C ARG A 282 -16.80 -39.74 -3.83
N GLY A 283 -17.92 -39.20 -4.31
CA GLY A 283 -19.07 -38.85 -3.49
C GLY A 283 -19.00 -37.47 -2.84
N LYS A 284 -18.05 -36.63 -3.23
CA LYS A 284 -17.97 -35.24 -2.75
C LYS A 284 -18.95 -34.36 -3.55
N ASN A 285 -19.74 -33.55 -2.85
CA ASN A 285 -20.56 -32.54 -3.50
C ASN A 285 -19.72 -31.23 -3.64
N VAL A 286 -19.38 -30.87 -4.87
CA VAL A 286 -18.65 -29.63 -5.17
C VAL A 286 -19.61 -28.66 -5.84
N LEU A 287 -19.93 -27.56 -5.15
CA LEU A 287 -20.73 -26.48 -5.71
C LEU A 287 -19.81 -25.60 -6.62
N THR A 288 -20.09 -25.61 -7.92
CA THR A 288 -19.39 -24.73 -8.87
C THR A 288 -20.19 -23.47 -9.07
N VAL A 289 -19.56 -22.30 -8.87
CA VAL A 289 -20.16 -20.97 -8.99
C VAL A 289 -19.31 -20.08 -9.87
N THR A 290 -19.86 -18.98 -10.34
CA THR A 290 -19.06 -17.92 -10.98
C THR A 290 -18.31 -17.11 -9.93
N GLU A 291 -17.27 -16.37 -10.34
CA GLU A 291 -16.59 -15.42 -9.46
C GLU A 291 -17.59 -14.40 -8.90
N ASP A 292 -18.53 -13.92 -9.72
CA ASP A 292 -19.58 -12.97 -9.33
C ASP A 292 -20.50 -13.53 -8.23
N ASP A 293 -20.84 -14.79 -8.31
CA ASP A 293 -21.66 -15.43 -7.29
C ASP A 293 -20.87 -15.60 -6.00
N LEU A 294 -19.56 -15.92 -6.08
CA LEU A 294 -18.71 -15.96 -4.90
C LEU A 294 -18.60 -14.56 -4.26
N PHE A 295 -18.43 -13.49 -5.06
CA PHE A 295 -18.40 -12.13 -4.54
C PHE A 295 -19.69 -11.78 -3.78
N LYS A 296 -20.86 -12.11 -4.34
CA LYS A 296 -22.14 -11.92 -3.65
C LYS A 296 -22.22 -12.73 -2.35
N MET A 297 -21.83 -14.00 -2.37
CA MET A 297 -21.80 -14.85 -1.16
C MET A 297 -20.90 -14.26 -0.07
N LEU A 298 -19.82 -13.60 -0.46
CA LEU A 298 -18.86 -12.98 0.45
C LEU A 298 -19.19 -11.53 0.80
N SER A 299 -20.26 -10.96 0.24
CA SER A 299 -20.61 -9.53 0.36
C SER A 299 -19.43 -8.63 0.03
N ILE A 300 -18.73 -8.94 -1.05
CA ILE A 300 -17.65 -8.13 -1.61
C ILE A 300 -18.27 -7.30 -2.73
N ASP A 301 -18.24 -5.98 -2.58
CA ASP A 301 -18.60 -5.08 -3.67
C ASP A 301 -17.56 -5.21 -4.79
N LYS A 302 -18.02 -5.41 -6.02
CA LYS A 302 -17.13 -5.35 -7.19
C LYS A 302 -16.54 -3.95 -7.27
N ILE A 303 -15.24 -3.90 -7.19
CA ILE A 303 -14.45 -2.69 -7.32
C ILE A 303 -14.28 -2.37 -8.81
#